data_54208a5e2f3f525c3aca740f00e0efc8
#
_entry.id   54208a5e2f3f525c3aca740f00e0efc8
#
_cell.length_a   1.000
_cell.length_b   1.000
_cell.length_c   1.000
_cell.angle_alpha   90.00
_cell.angle_beta   90.00
_cell.angle_gamma   90.00
#
_symmetry.space_group_name_H-M   'P 1'
#
loop_
_entity.id
_entity.type
_entity.pdbx_description
1 polymer ?
#
loop_
_entity_poly.entity_id
_entity_poly.type
_entity_poly.pdbx_seq_one_letter_code
_entity_poly.pdbx_strand_id
1 'polypeptide(L)'
;MSLGLEDGRIQDGAMSASSAYNNYHAAKLGRLSLEAKASNRGAWCVKKNDAFQWLRIDLGGRTTVTKVATQGRQDANQWVTSYAISYYPVKLSWEYVMTHGKKKVFSCIRNLKKVEFQKYADGIFNGKFPL
;
A
#
# COMPACT_ATOMS: atom_id res chain seq x y z
N MET A 1 4.66 17.00 -1.81
CA MET A 1 3.33 16.91 -2.44
C MET A 1 2.88 15.45 -2.45
N SER A 2 1.62 15.17 -2.13
CA SER A 2 1.06 13.81 -2.19
C SER A 2 0.92 13.34 -3.64
N LEU A 3 1.19 12.07 -3.91
CA LEU A 3 1.02 11.48 -5.25
C LEU A 3 -0.46 11.31 -5.66
N GLY A 4 -1.39 11.47 -4.71
CA GLY A 4 -2.82 11.52 -5.01
C GLY A 4 -3.60 10.24 -4.74
N LEU A 5 -3.07 9.36 -3.91
CA LEU A 5 -3.82 8.17 -3.50
C LEU A 5 -4.99 8.54 -2.57
N GLU A 6 -4.76 9.47 -1.62
CA GLU A 6 -5.76 9.92 -0.66
C GLU A 6 -6.87 10.74 -1.32
N ASP A 7 -6.53 11.64 -2.23
CA ASP A 7 -7.45 12.58 -2.89
C ASP A 7 -8.05 12.08 -4.21
N GLY A 8 -7.75 10.84 -4.60
CA GLY A 8 -8.33 10.18 -5.77
C GLY A 8 -7.69 10.53 -7.12
N ARG A 9 -6.63 11.33 -7.17
CA ARG A 9 -5.87 11.59 -8.42
C ARG A 9 -5.31 10.29 -9.01
N ILE A 10 -4.86 9.36 -8.16
CA ILE A 10 -4.61 7.98 -8.56
C ILE A 10 -5.96 7.26 -8.61
N GLN A 11 -6.37 6.87 -9.82
CA GLN A 11 -7.67 6.27 -10.08
C GLN A 11 -7.82 4.88 -9.46
N ASP A 12 -9.05 4.42 -9.24
CA ASP A 12 -9.35 3.10 -8.68
C ASP A 12 -8.74 1.95 -9.48
N GLY A 13 -8.74 2.05 -10.82
CA GLY A 13 -8.18 1.04 -11.72
C GLY A 13 -6.67 0.89 -11.65
N ALA A 14 -5.96 1.87 -11.07
CA ALA A 14 -4.53 1.81 -10.82
C ALA A 14 -4.16 1.03 -9.54
N MET A 15 -5.16 0.59 -8.77
CA MET A 15 -4.97 -0.16 -7.53
C MET A 15 -5.39 -1.61 -7.71
N SER A 16 -4.52 -2.54 -7.34
CA SER A 16 -4.77 -3.98 -7.36
C SER A 16 -4.21 -4.66 -6.12
N ALA A 17 -4.70 -5.84 -5.81
CA ALA A 17 -4.26 -6.59 -4.63
C ALA A 17 -4.26 -8.09 -4.90
N SER A 18 -3.48 -8.84 -4.10
CA SER A 18 -3.46 -10.31 -4.13
C SER A 18 -4.82 -10.91 -3.84
N SER A 19 -5.57 -10.31 -2.93
CA SER A 19 -6.91 -10.74 -2.54
C SER A 19 -7.67 -9.58 -1.89
N ALA A 20 -8.98 -9.74 -1.77
CA ALA A 20 -9.83 -8.90 -0.94
C ALA A 20 -10.82 -9.80 -0.18
N TYR A 21 -11.13 -9.44 1.05
CA TYR A 21 -12.10 -10.17 1.87
C TYR A 21 -13.46 -10.25 1.18
N ASN A 22 -13.92 -9.12 0.64
CA ASN A 22 -15.10 -8.98 -0.23
C ASN A 22 -15.05 -7.62 -0.94
N ASN A 23 -16.08 -7.28 -1.69
CA ASN A 23 -16.15 -6.03 -2.46
C ASN A 23 -16.12 -4.76 -1.59
N TYR A 24 -16.56 -4.83 -0.32
CA TYR A 24 -16.51 -3.72 0.64
C TYR A 24 -15.10 -3.47 1.20
N HIS A 25 -14.13 -4.32 0.85
CA HIS A 25 -12.73 -4.28 1.29
C HIS A 25 -11.76 -4.39 0.10
N ALA A 26 -12.18 -3.95 -1.08
CA ALA A 26 -11.38 -4.04 -2.30
C ALA A 26 -10.11 -3.16 -2.24
N ALA A 27 -9.13 -3.45 -3.11
CA ALA A 27 -7.86 -2.74 -3.20
C ALA A 27 -8.03 -1.21 -3.26
N LYS A 28 -8.97 -0.71 -4.07
CA LYS A 28 -9.27 0.72 -4.24
C LYS A 28 -9.68 1.44 -2.94
N LEU A 29 -10.07 0.71 -1.91
CA LEU A 29 -10.44 1.24 -0.60
C LEU A 29 -9.23 1.36 0.35
N GLY A 30 -8.05 0.94 -0.05
CA GLY A 30 -6.80 1.11 0.69
C GLY A 30 -6.22 2.53 0.61
N ARG A 31 -7.06 3.56 0.76
CA ARG A 31 -6.70 4.97 0.72
C ARG A 31 -6.66 5.54 2.13
N LEU A 32 -5.72 6.47 2.38
CA LEU A 32 -5.69 7.18 3.67
C LEU A 32 -6.97 7.98 3.88
N SER A 33 -7.38 8.11 5.13
CA SER A 33 -8.50 8.95 5.58
C SER A 33 -9.84 8.62 4.91
N LEU A 34 -9.94 7.46 4.26
CA LEU A 34 -11.19 7.01 3.66
C LEU A 34 -12.15 6.53 4.74
N GLU A 35 -13.27 7.21 4.90
CA GLU A 35 -14.28 6.87 5.89
C GLU A 35 -15.10 5.65 5.50
N ALA A 36 -15.43 4.82 6.48
CA ALA A 36 -16.35 3.71 6.32
C ALA A 36 -17.77 4.23 6.05
N LYS A 37 -18.45 3.63 5.06
CA LYS A 37 -19.83 3.92 4.66
C LYS A 37 -20.59 2.62 4.42
N ALA A 38 -21.90 2.71 4.19
CA ALA A 38 -22.72 1.53 3.87
C ALA A 38 -22.20 0.75 2.64
N SER A 39 -21.60 1.44 1.65
CA SER A 39 -21.07 0.87 0.41
C SER A 39 -19.60 0.43 0.47
N ASN A 40 -18.88 0.75 1.55
CA ASN A 40 -17.47 0.36 1.73
C ASN A 40 -17.07 0.43 3.20
N ARG A 41 -15.95 -0.21 3.55
CA ARG A 41 -15.40 -0.23 4.93
C ARG A 41 -14.21 0.72 5.11
N GLY A 42 -13.92 1.59 4.14
CA GLY A 42 -12.83 2.56 4.22
C GLY A 42 -11.44 1.95 4.33
N ALA A 43 -11.28 0.67 3.96
CA ALA A 43 -10.03 -0.05 4.05
C ALA A 43 -9.97 -1.23 3.07
N TRP A 44 -8.77 -1.53 2.58
CA TRP A 44 -8.48 -2.82 1.98
C TRP A 44 -8.22 -3.85 3.08
N CYS A 45 -8.88 -5.01 2.98
CA CYS A 45 -8.63 -6.15 3.84
C CYS A 45 -8.42 -7.42 3.00
N VAL A 46 -7.44 -8.20 3.38
CA VAL A 46 -7.09 -9.46 2.71
C VAL A 46 -8.12 -10.55 3.00
N LYS A 47 -8.24 -11.52 2.10
CA LYS A 47 -9.07 -12.70 2.30
C LYS A 47 -8.47 -13.67 3.30
N LYS A 48 -7.14 -13.78 3.34
CA LYS A 48 -6.39 -14.68 4.21
C LYS A 48 -5.21 -13.94 4.84
N ASN A 49 -5.06 -14.11 6.15
CA ASN A 49 -3.96 -13.51 6.90
C ASN A 49 -2.69 -14.36 6.75
N ASP A 50 -1.87 -14.05 5.75
CA ASP A 50 -0.57 -14.65 5.53
C ASP A 50 0.45 -13.65 4.99
N ALA A 51 1.71 -14.04 4.92
CA ALA A 51 2.82 -13.19 4.49
C ALA A 51 2.92 -12.99 2.96
N PHE A 52 1.99 -13.54 2.18
CA PHE A 52 2.02 -13.51 0.73
C PHE A 52 1.07 -12.46 0.13
N GLN A 53 0.40 -11.69 0.97
CA GLN A 53 -0.53 -10.65 0.53
C GLN A 53 0.22 -9.40 0.05
N TRP A 54 -0.35 -8.71 -0.94
CA TRP A 54 0.20 -7.48 -1.50
C TRP A 54 -0.89 -6.52 -1.98
N LEU A 55 -0.60 -5.25 -1.87
CA LEU A 55 -1.34 -4.15 -2.49
C LEU A 55 -0.40 -3.46 -3.49
N ARG A 56 -0.85 -3.29 -4.73
CA ARG A 56 -0.10 -2.67 -5.83
C ARG A 56 -0.78 -1.39 -6.27
N ILE A 57 0.04 -0.38 -6.51
CA ILE A 57 -0.39 0.93 -7.01
C ILE A 57 0.42 1.23 -8.26
N ASP A 58 -0.26 1.41 -9.39
CA ASP A 58 0.32 1.89 -10.63
C ASP A 58 0.37 3.43 -10.58
N LEU A 59 1.56 3.99 -10.66
CA LEU A 59 1.77 5.43 -10.60
C LEU A 59 1.68 6.10 -11.99
N GLY A 60 1.44 5.32 -13.05
CA GLY A 60 1.22 5.79 -14.41
C GLY A 60 2.48 6.24 -15.16
N GLY A 61 3.62 6.28 -14.51
CA GLY A 61 4.88 6.74 -15.11
C GLY A 61 6.02 6.83 -14.10
N ARG A 62 7.20 7.24 -14.58
CA ARG A 62 8.38 7.38 -13.72
C ARG A 62 8.11 8.39 -12.61
N THR A 63 8.20 7.94 -11.38
CA THR A 63 7.87 8.73 -10.19
C THR A 63 8.91 8.51 -9.10
N THR A 64 9.28 9.58 -8.40
CA THR A 64 10.08 9.50 -7.19
C THR A 64 9.17 9.39 -5.99
N VAL A 65 9.23 8.26 -5.29
CA VAL A 65 8.52 8.05 -4.02
C VAL A 65 9.51 8.27 -2.88
N THR A 66 9.24 9.26 -2.04
CA THR A 66 10.09 9.61 -0.90
C THR A 66 9.48 9.20 0.44
N LYS A 67 8.15 9.06 0.48
CA LYS A 67 7.42 8.76 1.71
C LYS A 67 6.22 7.85 1.41
N VAL A 68 5.94 6.96 2.33
CA VAL A 68 4.71 6.17 2.37
C VAL A 68 4.02 6.40 3.71
N ALA A 69 2.71 6.55 3.67
CA ALA A 69 1.89 6.62 4.87
C ALA A 69 0.94 5.41 4.89
N THR A 70 0.77 4.82 6.04
CA THR A 70 -0.16 3.71 6.28
C THR A 70 -1.05 4.02 7.48
N GLN A 71 -2.26 3.51 7.44
CA GLN A 71 -3.28 3.74 8.47
C GLN A 71 -4.05 2.44 8.68
N GLY A 72 -4.40 2.15 9.93
CA GLY A 72 -5.31 1.05 10.25
C GLY A 72 -6.75 1.37 9.86
N ARG A 73 -7.58 0.35 9.83
CA ARG A 73 -9.01 0.46 9.57
C ARG A 73 -9.69 1.35 10.61
N GLN A 74 -10.56 2.26 10.16
CA GLN A 74 -11.19 3.25 11.02
C GLN A 74 -12.24 2.65 11.96
N ASP A 75 -13.09 1.77 11.43
CA ASP A 75 -14.27 1.23 12.12
C ASP A 75 -14.03 -0.13 12.80
N ALA A 76 -12.80 -0.62 12.81
CA ALA A 76 -12.43 -1.89 13.45
C ALA A 76 -10.97 -1.92 13.91
N ASN A 77 -10.68 -2.81 14.85
CA ASN A 77 -9.32 -3.00 15.40
C ASN A 77 -8.46 -3.87 14.48
N GLN A 78 -8.26 -3.42 13.23
CA GLN A 78 -7.54 -4.14 12.19
C GLN A 78 -6.54 -3.24 11.50
N TRP A 79 -5.29 -3.67 11.42
CA TRP A 79 -4.23 -2.99 10.70
C TRP A 79 -3.15 -3.97 10.24
N VAL A 80 -2.37 -3.59 9.26
CA VAL A 80 -1.18 -4.34 8.84
C VAL A 80 -0.06 -4.06 9.85
N THR A 81 0.49 -5.10 10.47
CA THR A 81 1.50 -4.96 11.54
C THR A 81 2.90 -4.71 10.99
N SER A 82 3.23 -5.30 9.83
CA SER A 82 4.49 -5.06 9.15
C SER A 82 4.34 -5.24 7.65
N TYR A 83 5.21 -4.58 6.88
CA TYR A 83 5.25 -4.72 5.42
C TYR A 83 6.63 -4.40 4.86
N ALA A 84 6.90 -4.88 3.67
CA ALA A 84 8.03 -4.47 2.86
C ALA A 84 7.53 -3.73 1.62
N ILE A 85 8.35 -2.87 1.07
CA ILE A 85 8.03 -2.12 -0.13
C ILE A 85 8.88 -2.66 -1.27
N SER A 86 8.25 -3.02 -2.38
CA SER A 86 8.92 -3.30 -3.63
C SER A 86 8.44 -2.33 -4.71
N TYR A 87 9.27 -2.09 -5.69
CA TYR A 87 9.00 -1.22 -6.82
C TYR A 87 9.52 -1.87 -8.11
N TYR A 88 8.98 -1.44 -9.24
CA TYR A 88 9.39 -1.94 -10.53
C TYR A 88 10.28 -0.89 -11.21
N PRO A 89 11.60 -1.10 -11.26
CA PRO A 89 12.53 -0.18 -11.89
C PRO A 89 12.65 -0.44 -13.39
N VAL A 90 13.41 0.40 -14.09
CA VAL A 90 13.74 0.29 -15.53
C VAL A 90 14.29 -1.08 -15.93
N LYS A 91 14.88 -1.82 -15.01
CA LYS A 91 15.49 -3.15 -15.25
C LYS A 91 14.51 -4.32 -15.37
N LEU A 92 13.22 -4.06 -15.45
CA LEU A 92 12.17 -5.05 -15.67
C LEU A 92 12.10 -6.18 -14.62
N SER A 93 12.50 -5.92 -13.39
CA SER A 93 12.37 -6.84 -12.25
C SER A 93 11.94 -6.10 -10.99
N TRP A 94 11.18 -6.78 -10.13
CA TRP A 94 10.79 -6.22 -8.83
C TRP A 94 11.99 -6.11 -7.91
N GLU A 95 12.20 -4.93 -7.33
CA GLU A 95 13.22 -4.69 -6.33
C GLU A 95 12.59 -4.25 -5.01
N TYR A 96 13.19 -4.67 -3.89
CA TYR A 96 12.77 -4.21 -2.57
C TYR A 96 13.53 -2.96 -2.13
N VAL A 97 12.87 -2.11 -1.36
CA VAL A 97 13.57 -1.10 -0.56
C VAL A 97 14.47 -1.81 0.44
N MET A 98 15.75 -1.50 0.39
CA MET A 98 16.81 -2.18 1.16
C MET A 98 17.34 -1.28 2.28
N THR A 99 17.82 -1.90 3.36
CA THR A 99 18.56 -1.25 4.44
C THR A 99 19.70 -2.19 4.84
N HIS A 100 20.93 -1.68 4.86
CA HIS A 100 22.14 -2.47 5.19
C HIS A 100 22.22 -3.80 4.40
N GLY A 101 21.93 -3.77 3.11
CA GLY A 101 21.96 -4.94 2.22
C GLY A 101 20.84 -5.95 2.41
N LYS A 102 19.84 -5.65 3.25
CA LYS A 102 18.69 -6.54 3.52
C LYS A 102 17.38 -5.86 3.17
N LYS A 103 16.37 -6.63 2.83
CA LYS A 103 15.00 -6.15 2.62
C LYS A 103 14.52 -5.40 3.86
N LYS A 104 14.14 -4.12 3.67
CA LYS A 104 13.63 -3.31 4.76
C LYS A 104 12.19 -3.71 5.09
N VAL A 105 11.97 -4.04 6.35
CA VAL A 105 10.63 -4.29 6.90
C VAL A 105 10.20 -3.08 7.72
N PHE A 106 9.00 -2.60 7.43
CA PHE A 106 8.39 -1.48 8.13
C PHE A 106 7.36 -2.00 9.13
N SER A 107 7.45 -1.57 10.36
CA SER A 107 6.44 -1.88 11.39
C SER A 107 5.35 -0.82 11.38
N CYS A 108 4.11 -1.26 11.47
CA CYS A 108 2.94 -0.39 11.54
C CYS A 108 2.31 -0.45 12.93
N ILE A 109 1.71 0.68 13.31
CA ILE A 109 0.80 0.79 14.44
C ILE A 109 -0.58 1.16 13.88
N ARG A 110 -1.64 0.99 14.68
CA ARG A 110 -3.01 1.28 14.26
C ARG A 110 -3.19 2.70 13.69
N ASN A 111 -2.51 3.67 14.27
CA ASN A 111 -2.57 5.06 13.84
C ASN A 111 -1.70 5.33 12.62
N LEU A 112 -1.94 6.45 11.95
CA LEU A 112 -1.18 6.90 10.80
C LEU A 112 0.33 6.90 11.09
N LYS A 113 1.10 6.18 10.30
CA LYS A 113 2.56 6.20 10.32
C LYS A 113 3.09 6.64 8.95
N LYS A 114 3.86 7.72 8.94
CA LYS A 114 4.63 8.14 7.77
C LYS A 114 6.00 7.47 7.81
N VAL A 115 6.38 6.88 6.71
CA VAL A 115 7.70 6.27 6.52
C VAL A 115 8.42 7.01 5.40
N GLU A 116 9.65 7.44 5.67
CA GLU A 116 10.48 8.15 4.70
C GLU A 116 11.50 7.19 4.08
N PHE A 117 11.56 7.18 2.77
CA PHE A 117 12.65 6.59 2.00
C PHE A 117 12.75 7.29 0.64
N GLN A 118 13.89 7.22 0.01
CA GLN A 118 14.11 7.84 -1.29
C GLN A 118 14.47 6.76 -2.31
N LYS A 119 13.60 6.55 -3.29
CA LYS A 119 13.83 5.66 -4.44
C LYS A 119 13.10 6.18 -5.67
N TYR A 120 13.74 6.02 -6.80
CA TYR A 120 13.13 6.25 -8.11
C TYR A 120 12.41 4.96 -8.51
N ALA A 121 11.13 5.04 -8.80
CA ALA A 121 10.33 3.93 -9.28
C ALA A 121 9.74 4.25 -10.64
N ASP A 122 9.81 3.32 -11.57
CA ASP A 122 9.04 3.37 -12.81
C ASP A 122 7.66 2.74 -12.55
N GLY A 123 6.69 3.59 -12.33
CA GLY A 123 5.27 3.34 -12.53
C GLY A 123 4.54 2.40 -11.60
N ILE A 124 5.15 1.42 -10.94
CA ILE A 124 4.43 0.43 -10.14
C ILE A 124 5.05 0.30 -8.76
N PHE A 125 4.24 0.48 -7.75
CA PHE A 125 4.58 0.34 -6.35
C PHE A 125 3.86 -0.85 -5.74
N ASN A 126 4.58 -1.75 -5.08
CA ASN A 126 4.02 -2.96 -4.49
C ASN A 126 4.37 -3.03 -2.99
N GLY A 127 3.36 -3.06 -2.13
CA GLY A 127 3.53 -3.36 -0.72
C GLY A 127 3.25 -4.84 -0.47
N LYS A 128 4.20 -5.57 0.09
CA LYS A 128 4.00 -6.92 0.60
C LYS A 128 3.74 -6.84 2.10
N PHE A 129 2.60 -7.33 2.52
CA PHE A 129 2.12 -7.23 3.90
C PHE A 129 2.12 -8.61 4.55
N PRO A 130 3.12 -8.96 5.37
CA PRO A 130 2.88 -9.99 6.38
C PRO A 130 1.98 -9.38 7.47
N LEU A 131 0.95 -10.06 7.79
CA LEU A 131 0.08 -9.75 8.92
C LEU A 131 0.71 -10.22 10.23
#